data_9bd5c621baa3bc9cfb00755309e899d2
#
_entry.id   9bd5c621baa3bc9cfb00755309e899d2
#
_cell.length_a   1.000
_cell.length_b   1.000
_cell.length_c   1.000
_cell.angle_alpha   90.00
_cell.angle_beta   90.00
_cell.angle_gamma   90.00
#
_symmetry.space_group_name_H-M   'P 1'
#
loop_
_entity.id
_entity.type
_entity.pdbx_description
1 polymer ?
#
loop_
_entity_poly.entity_id
_entity_poly.type
_entity_poly.pdbx_seq_one_letter_code
_entity_poly.pdbx_strand_id
1 'polypeptide(L)'
;GNGRSFYAPQARGNQWTNGGAGCAEWTGVPLADVLKKAGLKPAAKYTAHYAADLHLSGDAGKPSISRGVRIEKAMDPNTLIVWGMNGQPLPNIHGGPVRLVVPGWAGSASQKWLTRITIRDKEHDGPGMTEFSYRTPIKPMVPGGKGDPANFRILESMPVRSIITNPA
;
A
#
# COMPACT_ATOMS: atom_id res chain seq x y z
N GLY A 1 -4.31 1.35 -10.32
CA GLY A 1 -3.51 2.47 -10.77
C GLY A 1 -4.13 3.14 -11.98
N ASN A 2 -3.57 4.26 -12.40
CA ASN A 2 -4.02 4.99 -13.60
C ASN A 2 -4.07 4.10 -14.83
N GLY A 3 -5.04 4.36 -15.72
CA GLY A 3 -5.20 3.67 -16.99
C GLY A 3 -5.76 2.25 -16.90
N ARG A 4 -6.22 1.80 -15.73
CA ARG A 4 -6.75 0.44 -15.58
C ARG A 4 -7.96 0.17 -16.49
N SER A 5 -8.81 1.18 -16.70
CA SER A 5 -10.01 1.09 -17.53
C SER A 5 -9.73 1.02 -19.03
N PHE A 6 -8.50 1.32 -19.46
CA PHE A 6 -8.12 1.32 -20.88
C PHE A 6 -7.72 -0.06 -21.39
N TYR A 7 -7.66 -1.07 -20.55
CA TYR A 7 -7.30 -2.43 -20.95
C TYR A 7 -8.53 -3.33 -21.08
N ALA A 8 -8.52 -4.19 -22.08
CA ALA A 8 -9.52 -5.23 -22.31
C ALA A 8 -8.85 -6.62 -22.20
N PRO A 9 -9.50 -7.60 -21.55
CA PRO A 9 -10.71 -7.48 -20.75
C PRO A 9 -10.48 -6.67 -19.47
N GLN A 10 -11.53 -6.00 -18.98
CA GLN A 10 -11.44 -5.21 -17.78
C GLN A 10 -11.13 -6.08 -16.55
N ALA A 11 -10.15 -5.66 -15.75
CA ALA A 11 -9.86 -6.29 -14.47
C ALA A 11 -10.93 -5.96 -13.42
N ARG A 12 -11.10 -6.86 -12.44
CA ARG A 12 -12.00 -6.61 -11.29
C ARG A 12 -11.54 -5.39 -10.48
N GLY A 13 -12.49 -4.70 -9.87
CA GLY A 13 -12.25 -3.56 -8.98
C GLY A 13 -12.48 -2.22 -9.68
N ASN A 14 -12.01 -1.14 -9.04
CA ASN A 14 -12.22 0.21 -9.55
C ASN A 14 -11.53 0.42 -10.90
N GLN A 15 -12.28 0.91 -11.87
CA GLN A 15 -11.80 1.18 -13.22
C GLN A 15 -11.20 2.60 -13.29
N TRP A 16 -9.99 2.75 -12.77
CA TRP A 16 -9.26 4.02 -12.82
C TRP A 16 -8.92 4.42 -14.26
N THR A 17 -9.31 5.63 -14.64
CA THR A 17 -8.83 6.29 -15.86
C THR A 17 -7.55 7.05 -15.56
N ASN A 18 -7.63 8.37 -15.40
CA ASN A 18 -6.57 9.25 -14.93
C ASN A 18 -6.87 9.68 -13.48
N GLY A 19 -5.91 10.27 -12.78
CA GLY A 19 -6.12 10.81 -11.44
C GLY A 19 -6.00 9.81 -10.29
N GLY A 20 -5.64 8.55 -10.54
CA GLY A 20 -5.30 7.58 -9.49
C GLY A 20 -3.89 7.76 -8.92
N ALA A 21 -3.24 8.89 -9.19
CA ALA A 21 -1.95 9.29 -8.65
C ALA A 21 -2.02 10.75 -8.22
N GLY A 22 -1.26 11.10 -7.18
CA GLY A 22 -1.13 12.46 -6.69
C GLY A 22 0.31 12.73 -6.27
N CYS A 23 0.69 13.98 -6.25
CA CYS A 23 1.97 14.44 -5.75
C CYS A 23 1.72 15.49 -4.67
N ALA A 24 2.42 15.40 -3.55
CA ALA A 24 2.36 16.36 -2.47
C ALA A 24 3.72 16.46 -1.80
N GLU A 25 3.97 17.59 -1.18
CA GLU A 25 5.07 17.74 -0.23
C GLU A 25 4.63 17.17 1.12
N TRP A 26 5.49 16.34 1.72
CA TRP A 26 5.20 15.67 2.97
C TRP A 26 6.13 16.12 4.09
N THR A 27 5.55 16.47 5.24
CA THR A 27 6.28 16.77 6.47
C THR A 27 6.13 15.63 7.46
N GLY A 28 7.26 15.06 7.89
CA GLY A 28 7.26 13.92 8.81
C GLY A 28 8.67 13.48 9.18
N VAL A 29 8.78 12.25 9.67
CA VAL A 29 10.07 11.61 10.02
C VAL A 29 10.21 10.29 9.28
N PRO A 30 11.45 9.86 8.95
CA PRO A 30 11.69 8.53 8.44
C PRO A 30 11.15 7.45 9.41
N LEU A 31 10.41 6.48 8.87
CA LEU A 31 9.98 5.32 9.66
C LEU A 31 11.18 4.60 10.27
N ALA A 32 12.28 4.54 9.54
CA ALA A 32 13.54 3.96 10.00
C ALA A 32 14.02 4.51 11.35
N ASP A 33 13.90 5.81 11.58
CA ASP A 33 14.37 6.44 12.82
C ASP A 33 13.46 6.06 14.00
N VAL A 34 12.17 5.98 13.76
CA VAL A 34 11.20 5.50 14.77
C VAL A 34 11.47 4.03 15.11
N LEU A 35 11.71 3.19 14.11
CA LEU A 35 11.98 1.76 14.32
C LEU A 35 13.31 1.53 15.04
N LYS A 36 14.35 2.27 14.69
CA LYS A 36 15.66 2.23 15.41
C LYS A 36 15.48 2.60 16.88
N LYS A 37 14.74 3.67 17.15
CA LYS A 37 14.47 4.12 18.53
C LYS A 37 13.62 3.11 19.32
N ALA A 38 12.68 2.42 18.66
CA ALA A 38 11.87 1.38 19.28
C ALA A 38 12.64 0.07 19.54
N GLY A 39 13.77 -0.14 18.88
CA GLY A 39 14.60 -1.34 19.00
C GLY A 39 14.10 -2.49 18.12
N LEU A 40 14.65 -2.60 16.89
CA LEU A 40 14.37 -3.73 16.02
C LEU A 40 15.10 -4.98 16.49
N LYS A 41 14.37 -6.11 16.54
CA LYS A 41 14.98 -7.42 16.78
C LYS A 41 15.57 -7.98 15.46
N PRO A 42 16.62 -8.81 15.52
CA PRO A 42 17.22 -9.41 14.31
C PRO A 42 16.24 -10.25 13.47
N ALA A 43 15.19 -10.79 14.08
CA ALA A 43 14.15 -11.56 13.40
C ALA A 43 13.14 -10.70 12.61
N ALA A 44 13.24 -9.36 12.65
CA ALA A 44 12.34 -8.46 11.93
C ALA A 44 12.47 -8.67 10.42
N LYS A 45 11.37 -9.02 9.75
CA LYS A 45 11.30 -9.24 8.29
C LYS A 45 10.26 -8.35 7.63
N TYR A 46 9.22 -7.97 8.36
CA TYR A 46 8.06 -7.29 7.81
C TYR A 46 7.42 -6.35 8.83
N THR A 47 6.76 -5.32 8.35
CA THR A 47 5.88 -4.47 9.16
C THR A 47 4.41 -4.80 8.89
N ALA A 48 3.54 -4.53 9.83
CA ALA A 48 2.09 -4.56 9.67
C ALA A 48 1.51 -3.23 10.13
N HIS A 49 0.74 -2.59 9.27
CA HIS A 49 0.18 -1.26 9.48
C HIS A 49 -1.32 -1.34 9.70
N TYR A 50 -1.80 -0.66 10.72
CA TYR A 50 -3.21 -0.62 11.10
C TYR A 50 -3.66 0.83 11.22
N ALA A 51 -4.92 1.08 10.92
CA ALA A 51 -5.53 2.40 10.90
C ALA A 51 -6.83 2.45 11.69
N ALA A 52 -7.32 3.67 11.91
CA ALA A 52 -8.57 3.91 12.63
C ALA A 52 -9.83 3.81 11.76
N ASP A 53 -9.67 3.61 10.44
CA ASP A 53 -10.80 3.48 9.53
C ASP A 53 -11.58 2.18 9.74
N LEU A 54 -12.87 2.24 9.43
CA LEU A 54 -13.75 1.09 9.47
C LEU A 54 -13.62 0.28 8.16
N HIS A 55 -14.11 -0.95 8.20
CA HIS A 55 -14.29 -1.75 6.99
C HIS A 55 -15.18 -0.99 5.98
N LEU A 56 -14.91 -1.13 4.67
CA LEU A 56 -15.61 -0.40 3.61
C LEU A 56 -17.14 -0.59 3.62
N SER A 57 -17.65 -1.67 4.22
CA SER A 57 -19.10 -1.87 4.40
C SER A 57 -19.69 -1.05 5.55
N GLY A 58 -18.88 -0.34 6.34
CA GLY A 58 -19.30 0.33 7.57
C GLY A 58 -19.55 -0.61 8.76
N ASP A 59 -19.36 -1.91 8.59
CA ASP A 59 -19.56 -2.91 9.64
C ASP A 59 -18.39 -2.91 10.63
N ALA A 60 -18.62 -2.43 11.84
CA ALA A 60 -17.62 -2.38 12.89
C ALA A 60 -17.13 -3.76 13.39
N GLY A 61 -17.88 -4.81 13.12
CA GLY A 61 -17.50 -6.21 13.41
C GLY A 61 -16.51 -6.80 12.42
N LYS A 62 -16.27 -6.12 11.29
CA LYS A 62 -15.31 -6.55 10.29
C LYS A 62 -13.99 -5.79 10.42
N PRO A 63 -12.84 -6.48 10.34
CA PRO A 63 -11.56 -5.80 10.38
C PRO A 63 -11.37 -4.90 9.16
N SER A 64 -10.86 -3.70 9.39
CA SER A 64 -10.42 -2.81 8.29
C SER A 64 -9.24 -3.41 7.54
N ILE A 65 -8.98 -2.89 6.35
CA ILE A 65 -7.82 -3.29 5.55
C ILE A 65 -6.54 -2.93 6.31
N SER A 66 -5.64 -3.89 6.45
CA SER A 66 -4.28 -3.67 6.92
C SER A 66 -3.26 -3.92 5.81
N ARG A 67 -2.10 -3.29 5.93
CA ARG A 67 -0.99 -3.44 4.97
C ARG A 67 0.32 -3.62 5.71
N GLY A 68 1.30 -4.11 4.99
CA GLY A 68 2.66 -4.20 5.49
C GLY A 68 3.66 -4.02 4.38
N VAL A 69 4.89 -3.80 4.74
CA VAL A 69 6.03 -3.72 3.82
C VAL A 69 7.20 -4.50 4.39
N ARG A 70 8.11 -4.96 3.54
CA ARG A 70 9.36 -5.58 3.97
C ARG A 70 10.14 -4.62 4.86
N ILE A 71 10.93 -5.17 5.78
CA ILE A 71 11.72 -4.36 6.70
C ILE A 71 12.69 -3.46 5.96
N GLU A 72 13.26 -3.90 4.84
CA GLU A 72 14.15 -3.10 4.00
C GLU A 72 13.43 -1.85 3.46
N LYS A 73 12.15 -1.98 3.05
CA LYS A 73 11.34 -0.84 2.62
C LYS A 73 10.92 0.06 3.79
N ALA A 74 10.66 -0.51 4.95
CA ALA A 74 10.40 0.27 6.15
C ALA A 74 11.63 1.08 6.61
N MET A 75 12.83 0.58 6.33
CA MET A 75 14.11 1.23 6.63
C MET A 75 14.60 2.19 5.52
N ASP A 76 13.91 2.27 4.39
CA ASP A 76 14.17 3.24 3.33
C ASP A 76 13.96 4.67 3.87
N PRO A 77 14.92 5.60 3.68
CA PRO A 77 14.84 6.96 4.22
C PRO A 77 13.64 7.76 3.71
N ASN A 78 13.05 7.36 2.58
CA ASN A 78 11.86 7.99 2.01
C ASN A 78 10.53 7.35 2.48
N THR A 79 10.58 6.29 3.29
CA THR A 79 9.37 5.77 3.95
C THR A 79 9.13 6.58 5.21
N LEU A 80 8.05 7.37 5.23
CA LEU A 80 7.82 8.42 6.21
C LEU A 80 6.57 8.17 7.05
N ILE A 81 6.63 8.49 8.34
CA ILE A 81 5.48 8.82 9.16
C ILE A 81 5.27 10.32 9.07
N VAL A 82 4.13 10.76 8.54
CA VAL A 82 3.87 12.17 8.23
C VAL A 82 2.66 12.71 8.97
N TRP A 83 2.71 14.00 9.32
CA TRP A 83 1.65 14.78 9.97
C TRP A 83 1.38 16.10 9.26
N GLY A 84 2.13 16.42 8.20
CA GLY A 84 1.95 17.63 7.38
C GLY A 84 1.92 17.33 5.89
N MET A 85 1.19 18.15 5.15
CA MET A 85 1.03 18.06 3.71
C MET A 85 1.00 19.47 3.11
N ASN A 86 1.88 19.74 2.12
CA ASN A 86 1.98 21.03 1.44
C ASN A 86 2.11 22.22 2.41
N GLY A 87 2.99 22.11 3.40
CA GLY A 87 3.26 23.14 4.39
C GLY A 87 2.15 23.37 5.42
N GLN A 88 1.11 22.53 5.46
CA GLN A 88 0.00 22.62 6.39
C GLN A 88 -0.15 21.33 7.23
N PRO A 89 -0.85 21.38 8.38
CA PRO A 89 -1.23 20.16 9.09
C PRO A 89 -1.96 19.19 8.16
N LEU A 90 -1.69 17.90 8.32
CA LEU A 90 -2.28 16.87 7.47
C LEU A 90 -3.82 16.83 7.61
N PRO A 91 -4.58 17.10 6.54
CA PRO A 91 -6.03 17.06 6.58
C PRO A 91 -6.55 15.66 6.90
N ASN A 92 -7.67 15.59 7.63
CA ASN A 92 -8.27 14.31 8.01
C ASN A 92 -8.57 13.41 6.80
N ILE A 93 -9.12 13.96 5.72
CA ILE A 93 -9.42 13.21 4.49
C ILE A 93 -8.17 12.57 3.86
N HIS A 94 -7.00 13.16 4.08
CA HIS A 94 -5.71 12.64 3.63
C HIS A 94 -5.01 11.75 4.67
N GLY A 95 -5.67 11.45 5.78
CA GLY A 95 -5.22 10.50 6.79
C GLY A 95 -4.65 11.14 8.05
N GLY A 96 -4.98 12.42 8.32
CA GLY A 96 -4.62 13.07 9.58
C GLY A 96 -5.24 12.39 10.81
N PRO A 97 -4.60 12.53 11.99
CA PRO A 97 -3.44 13.37 12.26
C PRO A 97 -2.10 12.79 11.77
N VAL A 98 -2.02 11.47 11.54
CA VAL A 98 -0.77 10.79 11.15
C VAL A 98 -1.05 9.71 10.12
N ARG A 99 -0.22 9.65 9.09
CA ARG A 99 -0.25 8.59 8.09
C ARG A 99 1.15 8.07 7.76
N LEU A 100 1.19 6.92 7.08
CA LEU A 100 2.39 6.41 6.46
C LEU A 100 2.44 6.83 4.99
N VAL A 101 3.63 7.15 4.49
CA VAL A 101 3.92 7.36 3.06
C VAL A 101 5.03 6.40 2.66
N VAL A 102 4.74 5.55 1.68
CA VAL A 102 5.64 4.49 1.18
C VAL A 102 5.84 4.70 -0.32
N PRO A 103 6.79 5.52 -0.73
CA PRO A 103 6.99 5.87 -2.14
C PRO A 103 7.33 4.64 -3.00
N GLY A 104 6.80 4.61 -4.22
CA GLY A 104 7.04 3.55 -5.19
C GLY A 104 6.26 2.25 -4.96
N TRP A 105 5.54 2.13 -3.84
CA TRP A 105 4.68 0.98 -3.54
C TRP A 105 3.21 1.29 -3.87
N ALA A 106 2.37 0.23 -3.87
CA ALA A 106 0.94 0.41 -4.06
C ALA A 106 0.37 1.42 -3.04
N GLY A 107 -0.52 2.32 -3.47
CA GLY A 107 -1.03 3.40 -2.63
C GLY A 107 -1.64 2.95 -1.30
N SER A 108 -2.17 1.72 -1.23
CA SER A 108 -2.68 1.14 0.01
C SER A 108 -1.61 0.87 1.07
N ALA A 109 -0.32 0.79 0.70
CA ALA A 109 0.77 0.68 1.67
C ALA A 109 1.00 2.00 2.42
N SER A 110 0.61 3.12 1.82
CA SER A 110 0.64 4.46 2.44
C SER A 110 -0.60 4.63 3.33
N GLN A 111 -0.62 3.91 4.45
CA GLN A 111 -1.76 3.79 5.35
C GLN A 111 -2.16 5.13 5.96
N LYS A 112 -3.42 5.57 5.74
CA LYS A 112 -4.01 6.75 6.37
C LYS A 112 -4.47 6.43 7.80
N TRP A 113 -4.67 7.45 8.62
CA TRP A 113 -5.16 7.33 10.01
C TRP A 113 -4.40 6.29 10.82
N LEU A 114 -3.08 6.30 10.70
CA LEU A 114 -2.19 5.28 11.27
C LEU A 114 -2.33 5.22 12.79
N THR A 115 -2.63 4.05 13.33
CA THR A 115 -2.77 3.82 14.77
C THR A 115 -1.69 2.91 15.33
N ARG A 116 -1.20 1.96 14.52
CA ARG A 116 -0.24 0.96 14.98
C ARG A 116 0.62 0.44 13.84
N ILE A 117 1.90 0.25 14.13
CA ILE A 117 2.85 -0.53 13.33
C ILE A 117 3.34 -1.68 14.18
N THR A 118 3.16 -2.91 13.72
CA THR A 118 3.68 -4.12 14.37
C THR A 118 4.82 -4.68 13.53
N ILE A 119 5.92 -5.08 14.18
CA ILE A 119 7.05 -5.73 13.52
C ILE A 119 6.82 -7.24 13.55
N ARG A 120 7.07 -7.90 12.43
CA ARG A 120 6.84 -9.33 12.24
C ARG A 120 8.09 -10.02 11.71
N ASP A 121 8.20 -11.30 12.03
CA ASP A 121 9.23 -12.24 11.55
C ASP A 121 8.82 -12.97 10.25
N LYS A 122 7.63 -12.68 9.74
CA LYS A 122 7.05 -13.22 8.49
C LYS A 122 6.27 -12.15 7.73
N GLU A 123 5.91 -12.43 6.48
CA GLU A 123 5.03 -11.57 5.69
C GLU A 123 3.73 -11.25 6.44
N HIS A 124 3.19 -10.05 6.19
CA HIS A 124 1.91 -9.66 6.76
C HIS A 124 0.77 -10.44 6.10
N ASP A 125 -0.02 -11.11 6.93
CA ASP A 125 -1.16 -11.95 6.57
C ASP A 125 -2.50 -11.39 7.07
N GLY A 126 -2.54 -10.10 7.34
CA GLY A 126 -3.75 -9.41 7.81
C GLY A 126 -4.78 -9.15 6.71
N PRO A 127 -5.96 -8.61 7.10
CA PRO A 127 -7.05 -8.33 6.17
C PRO A 127 -6.61 -7.51 4.96
N GLY A 128 -6.93 -8.01 3.76
CA GLY A 128 -6.59 -7.38 2.50
C GLY A 128 -5.17 -7.62 1.98
N MET A 129 -4.35 -8.46 2.64
CA MET A 129 -3.05 -8.94 2.13
C MET A 129 -2.99 -10.46 1.94
N THR A 130 -4.11 -11.14 2.06
CA THR A 130 -4.22 -12.59 1.86
C THR A 130 -4.74 -12.93 0.46
N GLU A 131 -4.57 -14.19 0.04
CA GLU A 131 -5.04 -14.73 -1.24
C GLU A 131 -4.51 -13.94 -2.45
N PHE A 132 -5.41 -13.42 -3.28
CA PHE A 132 -5.07 -12.66 -4.49
C PHE A 132 -5.00 -11.14 -4.27
N SER A 133 -5.30 -10.67 -3.07
CA SER A 133 -5.36 -9.25 -2.77
C SER A 133 -3.98 -8.61 -2.78
N TYR A 134 -3.79 -7.61 -3.64
CA TYR A 134 -2.50 -6.93 -3.84
C TYR A 134 -1.34 -7.89 -4.13
N ARG A 135 -1.62 -8.87 -4.97
CA ARG A 135 -0.64 -9.82 -5.49
C ARG A 135 -0.58 -9.76 -7.01
N THR A 136 0.56 -10.13 -7.55
CA THR A 136 0.81 -10.21 -8.99
C THR A 136 1.24 -11.63 -9.35
N PRO A 137 0.81 -12.18 -10.50
CA PRO A 137 1.24 -13.50 -10.92
C PRO A 137 2.75 -13.52 -11.20
N ILE A 138 3.40 -14.61 -10.83
CA ILE A 138 4.82 -14.89 -11.09
C ILE A 138 4.98 -15.34 -12.54
N LYS A 139 4.09 -16.21 -13.01
CA LYS A 139 4.05 -16.69 -14.39
C LYS A 139 2.84 -16.06 -15.10
N PRO A 140 2.95 -15.78 -16.41
CA PRO A 140 1.83 -15.27 -17.19
C PRO A 140 0.57 -16.14 -17.04
N MET A 141 -0.58 -15.50 -17.04
CA MET A 141 -1.88 -16.15 -16.94
C MET A 141 -2.77 -15.73 -18.09
N VAL A 142 -3.69 -16.62 -18.47
CA VAL A 142 -4.76 -16.29 -19.42
C VAL A 142 -5.71 -15.29 -18.75
N PRO A 143 -6.05 -14.16 -19.39
CA PRO A 143 -7.01 -13.22 -18.86
C PRO A 143 -8.35 -13.89 -18.51
N GLY A 144 -8.87 -13.61 -17.30
CA GLY A 144 -10.11 -14.24 -16.80
C GLY A 144 -9.95 -15.66 -16.28
N GLY A 145 -8.79 -16.27 -16.41
CA GLY A 145 -8.51 -17.62 -15.91
C GLY A 145 -8.54 -17.70 -14.38
N LYS A 146 -8.81 -18.90 -13.86
CA LYS A 146 -8.73 -19.19 -12.43
C LYS A 146 -7.26 -19.17 -11.99
N GLY A 147 -6.94 -18.35 -10.99
CA GLY A 147 -5.57 -18.27 -10.45
C GLY A 147 -5.28 -19.38 -9.44
N ASP A 148 -4.07 -19.92 -9.47
CA ASP A 148 -3.51 -20.71 -8.39
C ASP A 148 -2.79 -19.76 -7.42
N PRO A 149 -3.14 -19.70 -6.12
CA PRO A 149 -2.46 -18.84 -5.13
C PRO A 149 -0.94 -19.01 -5.11
N ALA A 150 -0.41 -20.22 -5.39
CA ALA A 150 1.01 -20.49 -5.44
C ALA A 150 1.74 -19.73 -6.58
N ASN A 151 0.99 -19.31 -7.61
CA ASN A 151 1.53 -18.49 -8.70
C ASN A 151 1.51 -16.99 -8.41
N PHE A 152 1.27 -16.56 -7.17
CA PHE A 152 1.18 -15.15 -6.85
C PHE A 152 2.19 -14.73 -5.78
N ARG A 153 2.76 -13.56 -5.97
CA ARG A 153 3.61 -12.88 -4.98
C ARG A 153 3.01 -11.53 -4.60
N ILE A 154 3.35 -11.03 -3.42
CA ILE A 154 2.94 -9.70 -2.96
C ILE A 154 3.41 -8.65 -3.98
N LEU A 155 2.52 -7.73 -4.32
CA LEU A 155 2.84 -6.55 -5.12
C LEU A 155 3.60 -5.57 -4.23
N GLU A 156 4.91 -5.53 -4.39
CA GLU A 156 5.81 -4.66 -3.63
C GLU A 156 5.94 -3.30 -4.31
N SER A 157 6.74 -3.21 -5.35
CA SER A 157 6.89 -2.00 -6.14
C SER A 157 5.80 -1.87 -7.21
N MET A 158 5.46 -0.64 -7.55
CA MET A 158 4.58 -0.35 -8.68
C MET A 158 5.30 -0.73 -9.99
N PRO A 159 4.73 -1.63 -10.80
CA PRO A 159 5.32 -1.96 -12.10
C PRO A 159 5.24 -0.75 -13.04
N VAL A 160 6.24 -0.61 -13.89
CA VAL A 160 6.23 0.38 -14.97
C VAL A 160 5.03 0.10 -15.89
N ARG A 161 4.33 1.15 -16.25
CA ARG A 161 3.17 1.09 -17.13
C ARG A 161 3.24 2.22 -18.14
N SER A 162 2.94 1.91 -19.38
CA SER A 162 2.82 2.89 -20.46
C SER A 162 1.62 2.57 -21.33
N ILE A 163 1.03 3.60 -21.91
CA ILE A 163 -0.05 3.51 -22.89
C ILE A 163 0.31 4.47 -24.01
N ILE A 164 0.29 3.98 -25.25
CA ILE A 164 0.43 4.82 -26.44
C ILE A 164 -0.93 5.49 -26.66
N THR A 165 -0.94 6.81 -26.62
CA THR A 165 -2.16 7.62 -26.77
C THR A 165 -2.25 8.33 -28.12
N ASN A 166 -1.15 8.36 -28.89
CA ASN A 166 -1.10 8.97 -30.21
C ASN A 166 0.00 8.30 -31.04
N PRO A 167 -0.27 7.86 -32.30
CA PRO A 167 -1.59 7.83 -32.94
C PRO A 167 -2.51 6.80 -32.27
N ALA A 168 -3.82 7.12 -32.21
CA ALA A 168 -4.86 6.25 -31.67
C ALA A 168 -5.58 5.55 -32.81
#